data_95b3c23e64aa73401f418543e7b502ed
#
_entry.id   95b3c23e64aa73401f418543e7b502ed
#
_cell.length_a   1.000
_cell.length_b   1.000
_cell.length_c   1.000
_cell.angle_alpha   90.00
_cell.angle_beta   90.00
_cell.angle_gamma   90.00
#
_symmetry.space_group_name_H-M   'P 1'
#
loop_
_entity.id
_entity.type
_entity.pdbx_description
1 polymer ?
#
loop_
_entity_poly.entity_id
_entity_poly.type
_entity_poly.pdbx_seq_one_letter_code
_entity_poly.pdbx_strand_id
1 'polypeptide(L)'
;NLGLAFANSLCAVDNGVKYVDGTLTGMGRGVGNVRTEQLLMYYGYDYKYITDFVTNVMIPMKDKYGWGWNHNYMLTGLKEIHPTYCQKLQSLPIEDSKVQEVLNDIPNVDKTSFKEDYVNIEQKVSVIIPARYKSTRFPGKPLVDINGTPMIIRVSNIVGEAVGKENVYIATEN
;
A
#
# COMPACT_ATOMS: atom_id res chain seq x y z
N ASN A 1 8.17 -11.83 -10.12
CA ASN A 1 8.60 -10.69 -9.27
C ASN A 1 9.72 -11.02 -8.28
N LEU A 2 10.68 -11.86 -8.66
CA LEU A 2 11.77 -12.30 -7.77
C LEU A 2 13.03 -11.43 -7.86
N GLY A 3 12.99 -10.29 -8.54
CA GLY A 3 14.16 -9.44 -8.76
C GLY A 3 15.17 -10.00 -9.77
N LEU A 4 14.77 -10.97 -10.57
CA LEU A 4 15.66 -11.70 -11.48
C LEU A 4 15.67 -11.13 -12.92
N ALA A 5 15.09 -9.93 -13.13
CA ALA A 5 14.91 -9.39 -14.48
C ALA A 5 16.22 -9.31 -15.27
N PHE A 6 17.33 -8.87 -14.65
CA PHE A 6 18.62 -8.79 -15.31
C PHE A 6 19.16 -10.17 -15.70
N ALA A 7 19.20 -11.10 -14.76
CA ALA A 7 19.69 -12.46 -15.01
C ALA A 7 18.86 -13.19 -16.07
N ASN A 8 17.52 -13.05 -16.01
CA ASN A 8 16.63 -13.64 -16.99
C ASN A 8 16.84 -13.03 -18.39
N SER A 9 17.10 -11.72 -18.48
CA SER A 9 17.38 -11.06 -19.75
C SER A 9 18.68 -11.54 -20.37
N LEU A 10 19.74 -11.71 -19.58
CA LEU A 10 21.01 -12.28 -20.06
C LEU A 10 20.81 -13.73 -20.55
N CYS A 11 20.15 -14.55 -19.74
CA CYS A 11 19.85 -15.93 -20.13
C CYS A 11 19.02 -15.98 -21.43
N ALA A 12 18.06 -15.09 -21.60
CA ALA A 12 17.26 -15.01 -22.82
C ALA A 12 18.11 -14.67 -24.05
N VAL A 13 19.03 -13.71 -23.93
CA VAL A 13 19.96 -13.34 -25.01
C VAL A 13 20.90 -14.51 -25.36
N ASP A 14 21.45 -15.17 -24.35
CA ASP A 14 22.32 -16.35 -24.52
C ASP A 14 21.59 -17.50 -25.22
N ASN A 15 20.27 -17.58 -25.09
CA ASN A 15 19.41 -18.54 -25.78
C ASN A 15 18.80 -18.00 -27.09
N GLY A 16 19.36 -16.94 -27.68
CA GLY A 16 19.06 -16.47 -29.02
C GLY A 16 17.92 -15.44 -29.14
N VAL A 17 17.43 -14.90 -28.03
CA VAL A 17 16.50 -13.74 -28.04
C VAL A 17 17.24 -12.51 -28.59
N LYS A 18 16.66 -11.86 -29.60
CA LYS A 18 17.30 -10.73 -30.30
C LYS A 18 16.95 -9.36 -29.69
N TYR A 19 15.85 -9.26 -29.00
CA TYR A 19 15.35 -8.00 -28.45
C TYR A 19 15.00 -8.20 -26.98
N VAL A 20 15.44 -7.28 -26.15
CA VAL A 20 15.12 -7.22 -24.71
C VAL A 20 14.63 -5.83 -24.38
N ASP A 21 13.44 -5.73 -23.81
CA ASP A 21 12.90 -4.48 -23.32
C ASP A 21 13.42 -4.19 -21.91
N GLY A 22 13.89 -2.97 -21.70
CA GLY A 22 14.33 -2.48 -20.41
C GLY A 22 13.72 -1.12 -20.08
N THR A 23 13.77 -0.73 -18.81
CA THR A 23 13.35 0.59 -18.36
C THR A 23 14.45 1.25 -17.53
N LEU A 24 14.56 2.57 -17.60
CA LEU A 24 15.53 3.29 -16.78
C LEU A 24 15.18 3.12 -15.30
N THR A 25 16.18 2.84 -14.48
CA THR A 25 16.08 2.53 -13.04
C THR A 25 15.13 1.37 -12.71
N GLY A 26 14.75 0.55 -13.69
CA GLY A 26 13.80 -0.55 -13.52
C GLY A 26 12.36 -0.08 -13.28
N MET A 27 11.98 1.11 -13.78
CA MET A 27 10.64 1.68 -13.58
C MET A 27 9.56 0.71 -14.06
N GLY A 28 8.58 0.46 -13.20
CA GLY A 28 7.45 -0.45 -13.48
C GLY A 28 6.86 -1.03 -12.21
N ARG A 29 5.81 -1.81 -12.39
CA ARG A 29 5.13 -2.49 -11.28
C ARG A 29 5.97 -3.67 -10.76
N GLY A 30 5.89 -3.94 -9.48
CA GLY A 30 6.55 -5.06 -8.82
C GLY A 30 7.97 -4.73 -8.36
N VAL A 31 8.85 -5.72 -8.39
CA VAL A 31 10.25 -5.55 -7.96
C VAL A 31 11.15 -4.89 -9.01
N GLY A 32 10.55 -4.40 -10.08
CA GLY A 32 11.21 -3.67 -11.16
C GLY A 32 11.50 -4.52 -12.40
N ASN A 33 11.55 -3.81 -13.54
CA ASN A 33 11.99 -4.35 -14.81
C ASN A 33 13.51 -4.43 -14.88
N VAL A 34 14.06 -5.04 -15.93
CA VAL A 34 15.49 -4.97 -16.20
C VAL A 34 15.88 -3.50 -16.46
N ARG A 35 16.99 -3.08 -15.90
CA ARG A 35 17.47 -1.70 -16.01
C ARG A 35 18.23 -1.53 -17.30
N THR A 36 17.79 -0.59 -18.14
CA THR A 36 18.44 -0.28 -19.42
C THR A 36 19.90 0.10 -19.23
N GLU A 37 20.19 0.98 -18.27
CA GLU A 37 21.56 1.39 -17.94
C GLU A 37 22.44 0.20 -17.53
N GLN A 38 21.89 -0.77 -16.83
CA GLN A 38 22.63 -1.98 -16.42
C GLN A 38 22.97 -2.88 -17.60
N LEU A 39 22.03 -3.04 -18.56
CA LEU A 39 22.28 -3.80 -19.78
C LEU A 39 23.35 -3.11 -20.65
N LEU A 40 23.27 -1.79 -20.81
CA LEU A 40 24.27 -1.03 -21.59
C LEU A 40 25.66 -1.16 -20.99
N MET A 41 25.79 -1.02 -19.67
CA MET A 41 27.08 -1.23 -18.98
C MET A 41 27.61 -2.65 -19.17
N TYR A 42 26.75 -3.66 -19.03
CA TYR A 42 27.14 -5.06 -19.16
C TYR A 42 27.68 -5.40 -20.56
N TYR A 43 27.02 -4.87 -21.61
CA TYR A 43 27.43 -5.10 -23.00
C TYR A 43 28.50 -4.12 -23.51
N GLY A 44 29.02 -3.24 -22.64
CA GLY A 44 30.08 -2.30 -22.98
C GLY A 44 29.68 -1.13 -23.89
N TYR A 45 28.38 -0.81 -23.93
CA TYR A 45 27.91 0.39 -24.64
C TYR A 45 28.19 1.67 -23.86
N ASP A 46 28.32 2.79 -24.59
CA ASP A 46 28.43 4.10 -23.96
C ASP A 46 27.14 4.47 -23.22
N TYR A 47 27.27 4.67 -21.91
CA TYR A 47 26.17 4.98 -21.00
C TYR A 47 26.25 6.36 -20.36
N LYS A 48 27.23 7.19 -20.78
CA LYS A 48 27.50 8.49 -20.14
C LYS A 48 26.25 9.38 -20.11
N TYR A 49 25.59 9.55 -21.26
CA TYR A 49 24.39 10.39 -21.35
C TYR A 49 23.23 9.85 -20.51
N ILE A 50 23.10 8.53 -20.47
CA ILE A 50 22.06 7.86 -19.67
C ILE A 50 22.33 8.05 -18.18
N THR A 51 23.59 8.00 -17.76
CA THR A 51 23.97 8.19 -16.36
C THR A 51 23.56 9.57 -15.85
N ASP A 52 23.81 10.62 -16.62
CA ASP A 52 23.40 11.98 -16.26
C ASP A 52 21.88 12.11 -16.14
N PHE A 53 21.15 11.55 -17.09
CA PHE A 53 19.68 11.54 -17.05
C PHE A 53 19.14 10.71 -15.87
N VAL A 54 19.69 9.54 -15.63
CA VAL A 54 19.33 8.68 -14.49
C VAL A 54 19.53 9.43 -13.18
N THR A 55 20.71 10.05 -13.01
CA THR A 55 21.04 10.72 -11.75
C THR A 55 20.17 11.95 -11.49
N ASN A 56 19.99 12.79 -12.52
CA ASN A 56 19.35 14.09 -12.34
C ASN A 56 17.82 14.06 -12.50
N VAL A 57 17.27 13.04 -13.15
CA VAL A 57 15.84 12.97 -13.45
C VAL A 57 15.22 11.70 -12.84
N MET A 58 15.75 10.52 -13.20
CA MET A 58 15.07 9.27 -12.85
C MET A 58 15.16 8.91 -11.36
N ILE A 59 16.29 9.21 -10.70
CA ILE A 59 16.44 8.96 -9.25
C ILE A 59 15.48 9.86 -8.44
N PRO A 60 15.43 11.19 -8.64
CA PRO A 60 14.44 12.03 -7.97
C PRO A 60 12.99 11.63 -8.24
N MET A 61 12.67 11.19 -9.45
CA MET A 61 11.34 10.67 -9.76
C MET A 61 11.05 9.37 -9.00
N LYS A 62 12.03 8.46 -8.95
CA LYS A 62 11.90 7.21 -8.20
C LYS A 62 11.65 7.46 -6.72
N ASP A 63 12.37 8.40 -6.12
CA ASP A 63 12.19 8.77 -4.71
C ASP A 63 10.80 9.37 -4.44
N LYS A 64 10.28 10.12 -5.41
CA LYS A 64 8.95 10.75 -5.31
C LYS A 64 7.79 9.76 -5.51
N TYR A 65 7.89 8.88 -6.50
CA TYR A 65 6.77 8.03 -6.93
C TYR A 65 6.87 6.59 -6.49
N GLY A 66 8.04 6.13 -6.10
CA GLY A 66 8.31 4.79 -5.59
C GLY A 66 8.11 3.68 -6.63
N TRP A 67 9.20 3.08 -7.12
CA TRP A 67 9.16 1.85 -7.91
C TRP A 67 10.43 1.04 -7.66
N GLY A 68 10.48 -0.17 -8.18
CA GLY A 68 11.62 -1.08 -8.03
C GLY A 68 11.42 -2.06 -6.89
N TRP A 69 12.49 -2.33 -6.14
CA TRP A 69 12.43 -3.31 -5.08
C TRP A 69 11.34 -3.00 -4.05
N ASN A 70 10.50 -4.02 -3.80
CA ASN A 70 9.45 -3.96 -2.80
C ASN A 70 9.26 -5.35 -2.20
N HIS A 71 9.32 -5.46 -0.88
CA HIS A 71 9.25 -6.73 -0.15
C HIS A 71 7.91 -7.47 -0.39
N ASN A 72 6.80 -6.76 -0.36
CA ASN A 72 5.48 -7.36 -0.54
C ASN A 72 5.28 -7.90 -1.97
N TYR A 73 5.80 -7.20 -2.98
CA TYR A 73 5.81 -7.74 -4.35
C TYR A 73 6.73 -8.95 -4.50
N MET A 74 7.85 -8.99 -3.78
CA MET A 74 8.69 -10.20 -3.76
C MET A 74 7.93 -11.36 -3.13
N LEU A 75 7.20 -11.13 -2.04
CA LEU A 75 6.36 -12.15 -1.41
C LEU A 75 5.31 -12.69 -2.40
N THR A 76 4.68 -11.84 -3.21
CA THR A 76 3.75 -12.32 -4.25
C THR A 76 4.45 -13.22 -5.26
N GLY A 77 5.68 -12.89 -5.65
CA GLY A 77 6.48 -13.72 -6.57
C GLY A 77 6.83 -15.09 -5.98
N LEU A 78 7.26 -15.12 -4.72
CA LEU A 78 7.60 -16.36 -4.01
C LEU A 78 6.40 -17.28 -3.80
N LYS A 79 5.23 -16.70 -3.60
CA LYS A 79 3.97 -17.42 -3.33
C LYS A 79 3.12 -17.66 -4.57
N GLU A 80 3.60 -17.26 -5.75
CA GLU A 80 2.87 -17.34 -7.02
C GLU A 80 1.52 -16.59 -7.01
N ILE A 81 1.44 -15.49 -6.27
CA ILE A 81 0.24 -14.67 -6.13
C ILE A 81 0.22 -13.60 -7.20
N HIS A 82 -0.95 -13.37 -7.80
CA HIS A 82 -1.13 -12.31 -8.80
C HIS A 82 -0.77 -10.93 -8.21
N PRO A 83 0.14 -10.16 -8.84
CA PRO A 83 0.70 -8.95 -8.24
C PRO A 83 -0.32 -7.82 -7.98
N THR A 84 -1.50 -7.89 -8.60
CA THR A 84 -2.58 -6.91 -8.35
C THR A 84 -3.07 -6.95 -6.90
N TYR A 85 -3.00 -8.09 -6.23
CA TYR A 85 -3.32 -8.16 -4.80
C TYR A 85 -2.43 -7.22 -3.99
N CYS A 86 -1.12 -7.32 -4.16
CA CYS A 86 -0.18 -6.43 -3.48
C CYS A 86 -0.42 -4.96 -3.86
N GLN A 87 -0.64 -4.65 -5.14
CA GLN A 87 -0.90 -3.30 -5.62
C GLN A 87 -2.13 -2.67 -4.94
N LYS A 88 -3.22 -3.41 -4.84
CA LYS A 88 -4.46 -2.94 -4.20
C LYS A 88 -4.28 -2.78 -2.70
N LEU A 89 -3.71 -3.76 -2.03
CA LEU A 89 -3.47 -3.69 -0.59
C LEU A 89 -2.57 -2.52 -0.20
N GLN A 90 -1.50 -2.27 -0.95
CA GLN A 90 -0.59 -1.13 -0.71
C GLN A 90 -1.23 0.24 -1.02
N SER A 91 -2.33 0.30 -1.75
CA SER A 91 -3.10 1.54 -1.94
C SER A 91 -4.05 1.85 -0.79
N LEU A 92 -4.25 0.92 0.14
CA LEU A 92 -5.05 1.10 1.34
C LEU A 92 -4.19 1.69 2.48
N PRO A 93 -4.77 2.46 3.39
CA PRO A 93 -4.07 3.00 4.55
C PRO A 93 -3.92 1.94 5.65
N ILE A 94 -3.23 0.86 5.35
CA ILE A 94 -2.94 -0.27 6.25
C ILE A 94 -1.44 -0.48 6.36
N GLU A 95 -0.99 -1.08 7.45
CA GLU A 95 0.41 -1.39 7.68
C GLU A 95 0.88 -2.55 6.79
N ASP A 96 2.19 -2.57 6.47
CA ASP A 96 2.80 -3.64 5.68
C ASP A 96 2.62 -5.04 6.30
N SER A 97 2.58 -5.14 7.63
CA SER A 97 2.27 -6.37 8.37
C SER A 97 0.91 -6.93 7.98
N LYS A 98 -0.10 -6.06 7.85
CA LYS A 98 -1.46 -6.46 7.42
C LYS A 98 -1.50 -6.85 5.95
N VAL A 99 -0.75 -6.14 5.10
CA VAL A 99 -0.59 -6.54 3.69
C VAL A 99 -0.05 -7.97 3.60
N GLN A 100 0.99 -8.29 4.38
CA GLN A 100 1.61 -9.62 4.39
C GLN A 100 0.67 -10.69 4.92
N GLU A 101 -0.09 -10.41 5.97
CA GLU A 101 -1.11 -11.31 6.52
C GLU A 101 -2.12 -11.69 5.42
N VAL A 102 -2.74 -10.70 4.77
CA VAL A 102 -3.72 -10.95 3.71
C VAL A 102 -3.11 -11.74 2.54
N LEU A 103 -1.90 -11.38 2.10
CA LEU A 103 -1.22 -12.12 1.02
C LEU A 103 -0.92 -13.57 1.42
N ASN A 104 -0.69 -13.84 2.71
CA ASN A 104 -0.47 -15.19 3.21
C ASN A 104 -1.74 -16.05 3.21
N ASP A 105 -2.89 -15.42 3.41
CA ASP A 105 -4.18 -16.09 3.56
C ASP A 105 -4.90 -16.33 2.22
N ILE A 106 -4.39 -15.80 1.09
CA ILE A 106 -4.97 -16.06 -0.24
C ILE A 106 -4.90 -17.54 -0.57
N PRO A 107 -6.06 -18.21 -0.83
CA PRO A 107 -6.11 -19.63 -1.18
C PRO A 107 -5.37 -19.94 -2.48
N ASN A 108 -4.79 -21.13 -2.58
CA ASN A 108 -4.03 -21.55 -3.77
C ASN A 108 -4.83 -21.47 -5.07
N VAL A 109 -6.13 -21.77 -5.02
CA VAL A 109 -7.03 -21.73 -6.19
C VAL A 109 -7.24 -20.32 -6.74
N ASP A 110 -6.98 -19.28 -5.92
CA ASP A 110 -7.24 -17.88 -6.26
C ASP A 110 -5.96 -17.05 -6.43
N LYS A 111 -4.79 -17.68 -6.31
CA LYS A 111 -3.52 -16.97 -6.40
C LYS A 111 -3.23 -16.41 -7.79
N THR A 112 -3.58 -17.13 -8.84
CA THR A 112 -3.22 -16.80 -10.23
C THR A 112 -4.18 -15.82 -10.91
N SER A 113 -5.38 -15.61 -10.33
CA SER A 113 -6.35 -14.63 -10.81
C SER A 113 -6.75 -13.68 -9.69
N PHE A 114 -6.82 -12.38 -9.99
CA PHE A 114 -7.21 -11.39 -8.98
C PHE A 114 -8.70 -11.48 -8.66
N LYS A 115 -9.03 -11.56 -7.37
CA LYS A 115 -10.39 -11.45 -6.83
C LYS A 115 -10.44 -10.32 -5.80
N GLU A 116 -11.40 -9.43 -5.96
CA GLU A 116 -11.52 -8.22 -5.15
C GLU A 116 -11.89 -8.51 -3.70
N ASP A 117 -12.58 -9.62 -3.45
CA ASP A 117 -13.04 -10.03 -2.11
C ASP A 117 -11.91 -10.13 -1.07
N TYR A 118 -10.71 -10.52 -1.50
CA TYR A 118 -9.54 -10.64 -0.61
C TYR A 118 -8.86 -9.31 -0.27
N VAL A 119 -9.18 -8.24 -0.99
CA VAL A 119 -8.61 -6.90 -0.75
C VAL A 119 -9.63 -5.92 -0.22
N ASN A 120 -10.86 -6.36 -0.05
CA ASN A 120 -11.94 -5.57 0.54
C ASN A 120 -11.84 -5.62 2.06
N ILE A 121 -10.81 -4.94 2.59
CA ILE A 121 -10.57 -4.87 4.04
C ILE A 121 -11.53 -3.81 4.59
N GLU A 122 -12.48 -4.25 5.41
CA GLU A 122 -13.33 -3.33 6.17
C GLU A 122 -12.43 -2.43 7.04
N GLN A 123 -12.40 -1.15 6.72
CA GLN A 123 -11.75 -0.16 7.56
C GLN A 123 -12.61 0.04 8.80
N LYS A 124 -12.15 -0.46 9.93
CA LYS A 124 -12.77 -0.13 11.22
C LYS A 124 -12.42 1.32 11.56
N VAL A 125 -13.37 2.20 11.33
CA VAL A 125 -13.27 3.60 11.75
C VAL A 125 -13.65 3.67 13.22
N SER A 126 -12.71 4.02 14.09
CA SER A 126 -13.00 4.34 15.49
C SER A 126 -13.24 5.84 15.64
N VAL A 127 -14.34 6.21 16.28
CA VAL A 127 -14.69 7.60 16.55
C VAL A 127 -14.55 7.90 18.03
N ILE A 128 -13.74 8.90 18.35
CA ILE A 128 -13.58 9.39 19.73
C ILE A 128 -14.39 10.68 19.89
N ILE A 129 -15.37 10.65 20.80
CA ILE A 129 -16.22 11.80 21.12
C ILE A 129 -15.68 12.45 22.41
N PRO A 130 -15.06 13.64 22.38
CA PRO A 130 -14.61 14.33 23.58
C PRO A 130 -15.82 14.86 24.36
N ALA A 131 -15.93 14.47 25.63
CA ALA A 131 -17.04 14.84 26.52
C ALA A 131 -16.53 15.46 27.84
N ARG A 132 -15.98 16.67 27.75
CA ARG A 132 -15.49 17.40 28.92
C ARG A 132 -16.65 17.96 29.74
N TYR A 133 -16.76 17.57 31.02
CA TYR A 133 -17.74 18.12 31.96
C TYR A 133 -17.43 19.54 32.38
N LYS A 134 -16.14 19.83 32.68
CA LYS A 134 -15.64 21.13 33.18
C LYS A 134 -15.38 22.11 32.03
N SER A 135 -16.37 22.35 31.18
CA SER A 135 -16.27 23.39 30.14
C SER A 135 -16.49 24.77 30.75
N THR A 136 -15.61 25.73 30.49
CA THR A 136 -15.72 27.11 31.02
C THR A 136 -16.92 27.88 30.46
N ARG A 137 -17.33 27.59 29.20
CA ARG A 137 -18.48 28.26 28.54
C ARG A 137 -19.81 27.63 28.91
N PHE A 138 -19.87 26.34 29.10
CA PHE A 138 -21.08 25.60 29.42
C PHE A 138 -20.74 24.33 30.21
N PRO A 139 -20.63 24.40 31.56
CA PRO A 139 -20.38 23.23 32.41
C PRO A 139 -21.49 22.21 32.26
N GLY A 140 -21.14 20.91 32.22
CA GLY A 140 -22.10 19.84 32.13
C GLY A 140 -22.75 19.65 30.76
N LYS A 141 -22.31 20.37 29.73
CA LYS A 141 -22.84 20.29 28.35
C LYS A 141 -23.09 18.87 27.82
N PRO A 142 -22.19 17.88 28.02
CA PRO A 142 -22.44 16.54 27.56
C PRO A 142 -23.67 15.86 28.14
N LEU A 143 -24.05 16.25 29.38
CA LEU A 143 -25.18 15.68 30.10
C LEU A 143 -26.47 16.48 29.97
N VAL A 144 -26.47 17.58 29.21
CA VAL A 144 -27.70 18.36 28.98
C VAL A 144 -28.74 17.48 28.32
N ASP A 145 -29.93 17.46 28.93
CA ASP A 145 -31.07 16.74 28.37
C ASP A 145 -31.60 17.42 27.08
N ILE A 146 -31.77 16.64 26.06
CA ILE A 146 -32.40 17.06 24.81
C ILE A 146 -33.55 16.08 24.53
N ASN A 147 -34.77 16.53 24.85
CA ASN A 147 -35.99 15.75 24.71
C ASN A 147 -35.90 14.37 25.37
N GLY A 148 -35.55 14.31 26.65
CA GLY A 148 -35.47 13.09 27.43
C GLY A 148 -34.21 12.25 27.25
N THR A 149 -33.20 12.75 26.51
CA THR A 149 -31.95 12.00 26.27
C THR A 149 -30.75 12.95 26.40
N PRO A 150 -29.73 12.63 27.22
CA PRO A 150 -28.51 13.40 27.29
C PRO A 150 -27.83 13.59 25.93
N MET A 151 -27.31 14.79 25.68
CA MET A 151 -26.68 15.15 24.41
C MET A 151 -25.61 14.15 23.98
N ILE A 152 -24.75 13.70 24.90
CA ILE A 152 -23.68 12.74 24.59
C ILE A 152 -24.22 11.40 24.09
N ILE A 153 -25.33 10.93 24.65
CA ILE A 153 -25.98 9.67 24.24
C ILE A 153 -26.55 9.80 22.82
N ARG A 154 -27.17 10.95 22.51
CA ARG A 154 -27.66 11.21 21.14
C ARG A 154 -26.53 11.20 20.13
N VAL A 155 -25.45 11.92 20.42
CA VAL A 155 -24.27 11.96 19.54
C VAL A 155 -23.67 10.56 19.38
N SER A 156 -23.51 9.82 20.47
CA SER A 156 -22.98 8.46 20.45
C SER A 156 -23.86 7.50 19.62
N ASN A 157 -25.18 7.60 19.74
CA ASN A 157 -26.10 6.76 18.96
C ASN A 157 -26.01 7.07 17.46
N ILE A 158 -26.03 8.36 17.05
CA ILE A 158 -25.91 8.76 15.64
C ILE A 158 -24.59 8.28 15.05
N VAL A 159 -23.49 8.46 15.78
CA VAL A 159 -22.17 7.99 15.34
C VAL A 159 -22.13 6.46 15.28
N GLY A 160 -22.72 5.78 16.27
CA GLY A 160 -22.80 4.32 16.33
C GLY A 160 -23.63 3.69 15.19
N GLU A 161 -24.64 4.41 14.67
CA GLU A 161 -25.38 3.98 13.48
C GLU A 161 -24.49 4.05 12.22
N ALA A 162 -23.54 4.99 12.16
CA ALA A 162 -22.67 5.17 11.01
C ALA A 162 -21.44 4.24 11.00
N VAL A 163 -20.84 3.96 12.17
CA VAL A 163 -19.55 3.25 12.27
C VAL A 163 -19.59 1.97 13.09
N GLY A 164 -20.75 1.59 13.62
CA GLY A 164 -20.91 0.51 14.62
C GLY A 164 -20.67 1.02 16.04
N LYS A 165 -21.52 0.58 16.99
CA LYS A 165 -21.46 1.04 18.41
C LYS A 165 -20.15 0.66 19.09
N GLU A 166 -19.57 -0.48 18.72
CA GLU A 166 -18.31 -1.02 19.22
C GLU A 166 -17.09 -0.15 18.83
N ASN A 167 -17.26 0.72 17.85
CA ASN A 167 -16.21 1.61 17.34
C ASN A 167 -16.34 3.05 17.86
N VAL A 168 -17.25 3.31 18.82
CA VAL A 168 -17.49 4.63 19.40
C VAL A 168 -16.94 4.70 20.82
N TYR A 169 -16.04 5.63 21.06
CA TYR A 169 -15.41 5.86 22.35
C TYR A 169 -15.73 7.26 22.86
N ILE A 170 -16.11 7.37 24.14
CA ILE A 170 -16.37 8.63 24.79
C ILE A 170 -15.17 8.96 25.68
N ALA A 171 -14.43 10.02 25.36
CA ALA A 171 -13.31 10.50 26.14
C ALA A 171 -13.78 11.52 27.19
N THR A 172 -13.71 11.15 28.47
CA THR A 172 -14.05 12.01 29.61
C THR A 172 -12.80 12.39 30.39
N GLU A 173 -12.88 13.48 31.16
CA GLU A 173 -11.91 13.79 32.19
C GLU A 173 -12.24 13.00 33.49
N ASN A 174 -11.19 12.54 34.19
CA ASN A 174 -11.29 11.95 35.53
C ASN A 174 -11.49 13.02 36.60
#